data_22c47ac7c0ac579d10f86893ef05c542
#
_entry.id   22c47ac7c0ac579d10f86893ef05c542
#
_cell.length_a   1.000
_cell.length_b   1.000
_cell.length_c   1.000
_cell.angle_alpha   90.00
_cell.angle_beta   90.00
_cell.angle_gamma   90.00
#
_symmetry.space_group_name_H-M   'P 1'
#
loop_
_entity.id
_entity.type
_entity.pdbx_description
1 polymer ?
#
loop_
_entity_poly.entity_id
_entity_poly.type
_entity_poly.pdbx_seq_one_letter_code
_entity_poly.pdbx_strand_id
1 'polypeptide(L)'
;MNKRIAFLLSLCWVVCCSYAQNSFSKHEVRQTMRRVADWQIAHMKEVTYDPLNWVNATFYLGLSKWASVAEQENQDDFYFKWLRRLGARNYWQVDKRMYHADDICVA
;
A
#
# COMPACT_ATOMS: atom_id res chain seq x y z
N MET A 1 18.34 30.18 38.89
CA MET A 1 17.19 29.46 38.30
C MET A 1 16.46 28.71 39.40
N ASN A 2 15.15 28.93 39.52
CA ASN A 2 14.37 28.39 40.64
C ASN A 2 14.22 26.85 40.48
N LYS A 3 14.57 26.03 41.49
CA LYS A 3 14.55 24.57 41.45
C LYS A 3 13.18 24.02 40.95
N ARG A 4 12.09 24.74 41.22
CA ARG A 4 10.73 24.38 40.77
C ARG A 4 10.57 24.54 39.23
N ILE A 5 11.21 25.57 38.64
CA ILE A 5 11.15 25.81 37.20
C ILE A 5 11.96 24.76 36.46
N ALA A 6 13.14 24.39 36.99
CA ALA A 6 13.96 23.32 36.41
C ALA A 6 13.26 21.96 36.43
N PHE A 7 12.52 21.66 37.52
CA PHE A 7 11.75 20.42 37.63
C PHE A 7 10.58 20.37 36.64
N LEU A 8 9.85 21.49 36.47
CA LEU A 8 8.75 21.59 35.50
C LEU A 8 9.24 21.46 34.04
N LEU A 9 10.39 22.06 33.70
CA LEU A 9 11.00 21.94 32.37
C LEU A 9 11.47 20.51 32.10
N SER A 10 12.05 19.85 33.11
CA SER A 10 12.44 18.43 32.99
C SER A 10 11.24 17.51 32.79
N LEU A 11 10.14 17.75 33.51
CA LEU A 11 8.91 16.97 33.35
C LEU A 11 8.27 17.16 31.98
N CYS A 12 8.28 18.40 31.45
CA CYS A 12 7.78 18.72 30.12
C CYS A 12 8.59 18.01 29.02
N TRP A 13 9.93 17.93 29.19
CA TRP A 13 10.81 17.22 28.27
C TRP A 13 10.53 15.72 28.22
N VAL A 14 10.32 15.10 29.37
CA VAL A 14 9.99 13.66 29.46
C VAL A 14 8.65 13.37 28.81
N VAL A 15 7.64 14.22 29.00
CA VAL A 15 6.32 14.07 28.37
C VAL A 15 6.41 14.25 26.84
N CYS A 16 7.15 15.27 26.35
CA CYS A 16 7.33 15.47 24.90
C CYS A 16 8.06 14.30 24.24
N CYS A 17 9.08 13.72 24.88
CA CYS A 17 9.77 12.54 24.35
C CYS A 17 8.86 11.29 24.29
N SER A 18 7.91 11.17 25.20
CA SER A 18 6.97 10.03 25.20
C SER A 18 5.96 10.07 24.04
N TYR A 19 5.62 11.26 23.52
CA TYR A 19 4.75 11.42 22.36
C TYR A 19 5.45 11.19 21.01
N ALA A 20 6.79 11.21 20.98
CA ALA A 20 7.56 11.03 19.75
C ALA A 20 7.80 9.56 19.36
N GLN A 21 7.35 8.60 20.17
CA GLN A 21 7.59 7.17 19.95
C GLN A 21 6.33 6.39 19.54
N ASN A 22 5.45 6.99 18.72
CA ASN A 22 4.49 6.19 17.97
C ASN A 22 5.17 5.59 16.73
N SER A 23 6.17 4.73 16.95
CA SER A 23 6.63 3.84 15.90
C SER A 23 5.55 2.80 15.66
N PHE A 24 4.86 2.88 14.51
CA PHE A 24 3.94 1.83 14.09
C PHE A 24 4.65 0.48 14.14
N SER A 25 4.04 -0.48 14.78
CA SER A 25 4.56 -1.84 14.76
C SER A 25 4.52 -2.40 13.34
N LYS A 26 5.46 -3.27 13.01
CA LYS A 26 5.48 -3.96 11.71
C LYS A 26 4.14 -4.67 11.42
N HIS A 27 3.49 -5.17 12.46
CA HIS A 27 2.18 -5.80 12.38
C HIS A 27 1.07 -4.81 11.99
N GLU A 28 1.01 -3.65 12.62
CA GLU A 28 -0.01 -2.61 12.32
C GLU A 28 0.14 -2.07 10.88
N VAL A 29 1.38 -1.86 10.43
CA VAL A 29 1.65 -1.46 9.04
C VAL A 29 1.10 -2.51 8.07
N ARG A 30 1.38 -3.79 8.30
CA ARG A 30 0.91 -4.88 7.46
C ARG A 30 -0.60 -5.05 7.46
N GLN A 31 -1.24 -4.93 8.61
CA GLN A 31 -2.70 -4.93 8.70
C GLN A 31 -3.31 -3.78 7.88
N THR A 32 -2.69 -2.61 7.92
CA THR A 32 -3.15 -1.45 7.16
C THR A 32 -2.96 -1.69 5.66
N MET A 33 -1.81 -2.21 5.23
CA MET A 33 -1.56 -2.57 3.83
C MET A 33 -2.59 -3.59 3.32
N ARG A 34 -2.88 -4.63 4.10
CA ARG A 34 -3.91 -5.63 3.77
C ARG A 34 -5.27 -4.97 3.59
N ARG A 35 -5.72 -4.17 4.55
CA ARG A 35 -7.03 -3.48 4.48
C ARG A 35 -7.13 -2.58 3.24
N VAL A 36 -6.08 -1.85 2.90
CA VAL A 36 -6.05 -0.99 1.70
C VAL A 36 -6.12 -1.84 0.44
N ALA A 37 -5.35 -2.92 0.34
CA ALA A 37 -5.36 -3.81 -0.81
C ALA A 37 -6.73 -4.47 -1.01
N ASP A 38 -7.31 -5.00 0.04
CA ASP A 38 -8.63 -5.66 0.01
C ASP A 38 -9.74 -4.68 -0.36
N TRP A 39 -9.72 -3.48 0.24
CA TRP A 39 -10.68 -2.42 -0.09
C TRP A 39 -10.60 -2.02 -1.55
N GLN A 40 -9.40 -1.77 -2.06
CA GLN A 40 -9.20 -1.36 -3.46
C GLN A 40 -9.67 -2.45 -4.43
N ILE A 41 -9.37 -3.71 -4.15
CA ILE A 41 -9.84 -4.84 -4.96
C ILE A 41 -11.37 -4.92 -4.96
N ALA A 42 -12.00 -4.74 -3.81
CA ALA A 42 -13.46 -4.80 -3.68
C ALA A 42 -14.16 -3.68 -4.44
N HIS A 43 -13.54 -2.48 -4.52
CA HIS A 43 -14.14 -1.28 -5.10
C HIS A 43 -13.58 -0.91 -6.49
N MET A 44 -12.86 -1.82 -7.14
CA MET A 44 -12.27 -1.57 -8.47
C MET A 44 -13.27 -1.05 -9.50
N LYS A 45 -14.52 -1.54 -9.45
CA LYS A 45 -15.57 -1.13 -10.40
C LYS A 45 -16.13 0.27 -10.13
N GLU A 46 -15.93 0.79 -8.94
CA GLU A 46 -16.53 2.05 -8.50
C GLU A 46 -15.57 3.24 -8.64
N VAL A 47 -14.27 2.98 -8.53
CA VAL A 47 -13.25 4.02 -8.41
C VAL A 47 -12.24 4.04 -9.54
N THR A 48 -12.36 3.17 -10.51
CA THR A 48 -11.32 2.97 -11.51
C THR A 48 -11.73 3.31 -12.91
N TYR A 49 -10.71 3.60 -13.69
CA TYR A 49 -10.74 3.65 -15.14
C TYR A 49 -10.76 2.23 -15.74
N ASP A 50 -10.68 2.11 -17.04
CA ASP A 50 -10.44 0.84 -17.71
C ASP A 50 -9.27 0.09 -17.06
N PRO A 51 -9.33 -1.24 -16.88
CA PRO A 51 -8.27 -2.01 -16.24
C PRO A 51 -6.88 -1.82 -16.83
N LEU A 52 -6.78 -1.53 -18.12
CA LEU A 52 -5.49 -1.29 -18.80
C LEU A 52 -5.02 0.16 -18.71
N ASN A 53 -5.81 1.07 -18.11
CA ASN A 53 -5.40 2.46 -17.98
C ASN A 53 -4.18 2.59 -17.03
N TRP A 54 -3.22 3.40 -17.40
CA TRP A 54 -1.97 3.64 -16.65
C TRP A 54 -2.19 4.08 -15.21
N VAL A 55 -3.31 4.74 -14.91
CA VAL A 55 -3.68 5.14 -13.53
C VAL A 55 -3.72 3.93 -12.59
N ASN A 56 -4.12 2.76 -13.11
CA ASN A 56 -4.16 1.53 -12.34
C ASN A 56 -2.77 0.87 -12.17
N ALA A 57 -1.79 1.21 -13.00
CA ALA A 57 -0.45 0.60 -12.95
C ALA A 57 0.23 0.76 -11.58
N THR A 58 0.11 1.93 -10.96
CA THR A 58 0.66 2.20 -9.63
C THR A 58 0.05 1.27 -8.58
N PHE A 59 -1.27 1.06 -8.64
CA PHE A 59 -1.95 0.12 -7.76
C PHE A 59 -1.48 -1.33 -8.01
N TYR A 60 -1.39 -1.77 -9.26
CA TYR A 60 -0.94 -3.14 -9.57
C TYR A 60 0.50 -3.39 -9.14
N LEU A 61 1.39 -2.40 -9.31
CA LEU A 61 2.75 -2.48 -8.80
C LEU A 61 2.77 -2.59 -7.26
N GLY A 62 2.03 -1.75 -6.58
CA GLY A 62 1.88 -1.80 -5.13
C GLY A 62 1.32 -3.15 -4.66
N LEU A 63 0.27 -3.62 -5.34
CA LEU A 63 -0.35 -4.91 -5.03
C LEU A 63 0.58 -6.10 -5.27
N SER A 64 1.44 -6.06 -6.31
CA SER A 64 2.43 -7.11 -6.55
C SER A 64 3.48 -7.19 -5.44
N LYS A 65 3.91 -6.04 -4.91
CA LYS A 65 4.83 -5.98 -3.76
C LYS A 65 4.17 -6.47 -2.48
N TRP A 66 2.92 -6.08 -2.24
CA TRP A 66 2.13 -6.62 -1.13
C TRP A 66 1.92 -8.13 -1.24
N ALA A 67 1.61 -8.63 -2.44
CA ALA A 67 1.45 -10.06 -2.69
C ALA A 67 2.69 -10.88 -2.26
N SER A 68 3.90 -10.39 -2.57
CA SER A 68 5.15 -11.03 -2.14
C SER A 68 5.28 -11.08 -0.61
N VAL A 69 4.87 -10.03 0.10
CA VAL A 69 4.90 -10.00 1.58
C VAL A 69 3.87 -10.98 2.16
N ALA A 70 2.65 -10.98 1.62
CA ALA A 70 1.56 -11.83 2.09
C ALA A 70 1.86 -13.33 1.88
N GLU A 71 2.45 -13.67 0.73
CA GLU A 71 2.86 -15.04 0.43
C GLU A 71 3.97 -15.54 1.36
N GLN A 72 4.99 -14.72 1.59
CA GLN A 72 6.12 -15.09 2.47
C GLN A 72 5.70 -15.29 3.93
N GLU A 73 4.72 -14.54 4.41
CA GLU A 73 4.34 -14.58 5.83
C GLU A 73 3.25 -15.59 6.15
N ASN A 74 2.25 -15.71 5.26
CA ASN A 74 1.03 -16.46 5.54
C ASN A 74 0.73 -17.50 4.45
N GLN A 75 1.62 -17.69 3.47
CA GLN A 75 1.38 -18.51 2.27
C GLN A 75 0.11 -18.07 1.51
N ASP A 76 -0.21 -16.77 1.59
CA ASP A 76 -1.41 -16.17 1.01
C ASP A 76 -1.12 -15.76 -0.45
N ASP A 77 -1.49 -16.61 -1.38
CA ASP A 77 -1.32 -16.39 -2.82
C ASP A 77 -2.51 -15.66 -3.48
N PHE A 78 -3.48 -15.20 -2.70
CA PHE A 78 -4.70 -14.55 -3.19
C PHE A 78 -4.41 -13.38 -4.12
N TYR A 79 -3.49 -12.49 -3.74
CA TYR A 79 -3.17 -11.28 -4.51
C TYR A 79 -2.47 -11.59 -5.82
N PHE A 80 -1.56 -12.56 -5.83
CA PHE A 80 -0.95 -13.05 -7.09
C PHE A 80 -1.98 -13.71 -8.00
N LYS A 81 -2.88 -14.52 -7.46
CA LYS A 81 -3.97 -15.10 -8.23
C LYS A 81 -4.91 -14.04 -8.81
N TRP A 82 -5.18 -12.98 -8.06
CA TRP A 82 -6.00 -11.86 -8.51
C TRP A 82 -5.33 -11.12 -9.68
N LEU A 83 -4.04 -10.76 -9.55
CA LEU A 83 -3.26 -10.11 -10.61
C LEU A 83 -3.18 -10.97 -11.88
N ARG A 84 -2.91 -12.28 -11.73
CA ARG A 84 -2.91 -13.22 -12.86
C ARG A 84 -4.25 -13.30 -13.57
N ARG A 85 -5.35 -13.32 -12.82
CA ARG A 85 -6.70 -13.31 -13.42
C ARG A 85 -6.99 -12.01 -14.15
N LEU A 86 -6.50 -10.88 -13.65
CA LEU A 86 -6.61 -9.59 -14.33
C LEU A 86 -5.85 -9.62 -15.65
N GLY A 87 -4.58 -10.02 -15.67
CA GLY A 87 -3.77 -10.15 -16.86
C GLY A 87 -4.38 -11.11 -17.87
N ALA A 88 -4.83 -12.29 -17.44
CA ALA A 88 -5.47 -13.27 -18.31
C ALA A 88 -6.76 -12.72 -18.96
N ARG A 89 -7.56 -11.96 -18.22
CA ARG A 89 -8.80 -11.34 -18.70
C ARG A 89 -8.53 -10.31 -19.79
N ASN A 90 -7.39 -9.63 -19.72
CA ASN A 90 -6.94 -8.64 -20.69
C ASN A 90 -5.93 -9.21 -21.71
N TYR A 91 -5.80 -10.55 -21.77
CA TYR A 91 -4.91 -11.26 -22.73
C TYR A 91 -3.45 -10.85 -22.60
N TRP A 92 -3.00 -10.29 -21.48
CA TRP A 92 -1.65 -9.76 -21.26
C TRP A 92 -1.24 -8.73 -22.31
N GLN A 93 -2.19 -7.93 -22.78
CA GLN A 93 -1.96 -6.94 -23.82
C GLN A 93 -1.85 -5.53 -23.25
N VAL A 94 -1.16 -4.68 -24.00
CA VAL A 94 -1.14 -3.24 -23.79
C VAL A 94 -2.51 -2.63 -24.12
N ASP A 95 -2.78 -1.41 -23.67
CA ASP A 95 -3.97 -0.65 -24.06
C ASP A 95 -3.85 -0.23 -25.53
N LYS A 96 -4.76 0.59 -26.03
CA LYS A 96 -5.06 0.86 -27.44
C LYS A 96 -3.88 1.40 -28.26
N ARG A 97 -2.96 2.13 -27.63
CA ARG A 97 -1.83 2.81 -28.29
C ARG A 97 -0.52 2.05 -28.06
N MET A 98 -0.20 1.13 -28.93
CA MET A 98 0.90 0.16 -28.80
C MET A 98 2.28 0.77 -28.46
N TYR A 99 2.55 2.01 -28.85
CA TYR A 99 3.84 2.69 -28.63
C TYR A 99 3.73 3.85 -27.62
N HIS A 100 2.65 3.93 -26.88
CA HIS A 100 2.46 4.97 -25.89
C HIS A 100 2.86 4.46 -24.49
N ALA A 101 3.73 5.19 -23.80
CA ALA A 101 4.26 4.75 -22.50
C ALA A 101 3.15 4.42 -21.48
N ASP A 102 2.11 5.25 -21.41
CA ASP A 102 1.00 5.04 -20.49
C ASP A 102 0.25 3.74 -20.74
N ASP A 103 0.11 3.36 -22.02
CA ASP A 103 -0.64 2.16 -22.44
C ASP A 103 0.17 0.88 -22.23
N ILE A 104 1.50 1.00 -22.07
CA ILE A 104 2.42 -0.12 -21.79
C ILE A 104 2.58 -0.37 -20.27
N CYS A 105 2.28 0.60 -19.43
CA CYS A 105 2.54 0.52 -17.98
C CYS A 105 1.84 -0.65 -17.27
N VAL A 106 0.79 -1.22 -17.84
CA VAL A 106 -0.05 -2.27 -17.23
C VAL A 106 0.22 -3.66 -17.83
N ALA A 107 0.96 -3.74 -18.91
CA ALA A 107 1.25 -4.98 -19.64
C ALA A 107 2.24 -5.91 -18.91
#